data_8ae4ceb993b574de9fde253674735ebe
#
_entry.id   8ae4ceb993b574de9fde253674735ebe
#
_cell.length_a   1.000
_cell.length_b   1.000
_cell.length_c   1.000
_cell.angle_alpha   90.00
_cell.angle_beta   90.00
_cell.angle_gamma   90.00
#
_symmetry.space_group_name_H-M   'P 1'
#
loop_
_entity.id
_entity.type
_entity.pdbx_description
1 polymer ?
#
loop_
_entity_poly.entity_id
_entity_poly.type
_entity_poly.pdbx_seq_one_letter_code
_entity_poly.pdbx_strand_id
1 'polypeptide(L)'
;ILRNTIRRRQNGEEQWQKLQGYVYGKGIENAQIYPGVHRFLWRCHQLGINVEIVSHKTKYGHFDKSKTLLRECANTFLGNNFIGISFSVIHKITYTDNREDKLDYIRNNHFDLFIDDLVEVAESISTTDCQSILFSPGEVIGRLQDVKIMKSWIETDSFLFGNLTLPEVKSLAESVIEKGSVENIIQLKGRGNSSVYKVLTFDSPMFLKIYPQESGHNRINSEFDSTKILTKLGVSEIQSPIACNKELGVAIYEWIDVDNSYTYDVYAVESSLDFLRKLHGSRDNHVFDDFSMASDSCTSIYDIEKQIRRRLFQLNEVTTEFESLNIFLKNEFNPLFDAIILWSKSHFSIDGDYYESIGKQEMTLSPSDFGFHNILPSKDDGLKFIDFEYFGWDDPVKLISDFSHHAAMNLTNTMEQLWFQGVKDIYGDFILSRLKASWPLYGLNWCLIILNEFKSDVWSKRCLANQEIKHNRDDILLGQLTKSRNKLKHISECYKDKEFW
;
A
#
# COMPACT_ATOMS: atom_id res chain seq x y z
N ILE A 1 2.21 -9.65 22.77
CA ILE A 1 3.41 -9.12 23.48
C ILE A 1 2.98 -8.19 24.62
N LEU A 2 2.24 -7.10 24.40
CA LEU A 2 1.87 -6.10 25.42
C LEU A 2 1.16 -6.70 26.64
N ARG A 3 0.14 -7.56 26.42
CA ARG A 3 -0.61 -8.28 27.48
C ARG A 3 0.33 -9.02 28.42
N ASN A 4 1.24 -9.82 27.88
CA ASN A 4 2.17 -10.63 28.67
C ASN A 4 3.21 -9.76 29.38
N THR A 5 3.65 -8.66 28.77
CA THR A 5 4.56 -7.70 29.39
C THR A 5 3.95 -6.99 30.59
N ILE A 6 2.68 -6.57 30.48
CA ILE A 6 1.97 -5.91 31.59
C ILE A 6 1.68 -6.91 32.71
N ARG A 7 1.17 -8.11 32.38
CA ARG A 7 0.82 -9.12 33.38
C ARG A 7 1.99 -9.64 34.21
N ARG A 8 3.22 -9.56 33.69
CA ARG A 8 4.45 -9.92 34.42
C ARG A 8 4.90 -8.90 35.47
N ARG A 9 4.31 -7.70 35.49
CA ARG A 9 4.62 -6.64 36.46
C ARG A 9 3.91 -6.90 37.80
N GLN A 10 4.38 -6.25 38.87
CA GLN A 10 3.68 -6.23 40.14
C GLN A 10 2.28 -5.64 39.95
N ASN A 11 1.25 -6.32 40.42
CA ASN A 11 -0.19 -6.02 40.15
C ASN A 11 -0.55 -5.99 38.66
N GLY A 12 0.17 -6.75 37.82
CA GLY A 12 0.05 -6.71 36.38
C GLY A 12 -1.32 -7.11 35.86
N GLU A 13 -2.03 -8.04 36.52
CA GLU A 13 -3.39 -8.41 36.13
C GLU A 13 -4.37 -7.25 36.36
N GLU A 14 -4.30 -6.58 37.50
CA GLU A 14 -5.14 -5.41 37.77
C GLU A 14 -4.86 -4.27 36.80
N GLN A 15 -3.58 -4.02 36.48
CA GLN A 15 -3.18 -3.03 35.49
C GLN A 15 -3.72 -3.37 34.09
N TRP A 16 -3.68 -4.64 33.71
CA TRP A 16 -4.21 -5.11 32.45
C TRP A 16 -5.73 -4.91 32.38
N GLN A 17 -6.46 -5.28 33.42
CA GLN A 17 -7.92 -5.12 33.47
C GLN A 17 -8.35 -3.65 33.47
N LYS A 18 -7.62 -2.77 34.15
CA LYS A 18 -7.83 -1.30 34.07
C LYS A 18 -7.61 -0.78 32.66
N LEU A 19 -6.53 -1.22 31.99
CA LEU A 19 -6.26 -0.85 30.61
C LEU A 19 -7.36 -1.32 29.66
N GLN A 20 -7.84 -2.56 29.80
CA GLN A 20 -8.96 -3.07 29.02
C GLN A 20 -10.24 -2.25 29.25
N GLY A 21 -10.55 -1.92 30.50
CA GLY A 21 -11.70 -1.06 30.85
C GLY A 21 -11.61 0.33 30.18
N TYR A 22 -10.42 0.91 30.11
CA TYR A 22 -10.20 2.18 29.41
C TYR A 22 -10.34 2.03 27.89
N VAL A 23 -9.64 1.05 27.28
CA VAL A 23 -9.62 0.84 25.83
C VAL A 23 -11.03 0.53 25.28
N TYR A 24 -11.78 -0.34 25.96
CA TYR A 24 -13.15 -0.69 25.56
C TYR A 24 -14.22 0.29 26.06
N GLY A 25 -13.84 1.24 26.90
CA GLY A 25 -14.67 2.34 27.36
C GLY A 25 -14.37 3.64 26.62
N LYS A 26 -13.87 4.65 27.33
CA LYS A 26 -13.59 5.98 26.78
C LYS A 26 -12.55 5.98 25.66
N GLY A 27 -11.61 5.07 25.69
CA GLY A 27 -10.56 4.96 24.65
C GLY A 27 -11.04 4.38 23.33
N ILE A 28 -12.25 3.80 23.25
CA ILE A 28 -12.74 3.14 22.03
C ILE A 28 -12.95 4.13 20.88
N GLU A 29 -13.18 5.41 21.17
CA GLU A 29 -13.30 6.46 20.17
C GLU A 29 -12.04 6.63 19.29
N ASN A 30 -10.87 6.23 19.83
CA ASN A 30 -9.60 6.27 19.13
C ASN A 30 -9.30 4.97 18.35
N ALA A 31 -10.18 3.97 18.44
CA ALA A 31 -10.02 2.74 17.69
C ALA A 31 -10.29 2.98 16.20
N GLN A 32 -9.60 2.22 15.37
CA GLN A 32 -9.79 2.27 13.92
C GLN A 32 -10.40 0.96 13.43
N ILE A 33 -11.27 1.06 12.42
CA ILE A 33 -11.78 -0.11 11.73
C ILE A 33 -10.65 -0.75 10.90
N TYR A 34 -10.53 -2.05 10.98
CA TYR A 34 -9.57 -2.76 10.14
C TYR A 34 -9.87 -2.51 8.65
N PRO A 35 -8.83 -2.28 7.83
CA PRO A 35 -9.00 -2.17 6.39
C PRO A 35 -9.73 -3.39 5.81
N GLY A 36 -10.64 -3.15 4.89
CA GLY A 36 -11.43 -4.21 4.24
C GLY A 36 -12.75 -4.56 4.91
N VAL A 37 -12.99 -4.20 6.17
CA VAL A 37 -14.26 -4.52 6.88
C VAL A 37 -15.47 -3.91 6.17
N HIS A 38 -15.41 -2.64 5.76
CA HIS A 38 -16.53 -1.99 5.08
C HIS A 38 -16.87 -2.65 3.74
N ARG A 39 -15.86 -3.03 2.95
CA ARG A 39 -16.08 -3.76 1.69
C ARG A 39 -16.63 -5.15 1.93
N PHE A 40 -16.11 -5.86 2.92
CA PHE A 40 -16.63 -7.16 3.33
C PHE A 40 -18.11 -7.09 3.71
N LEU A 41 -18.50 -6.15 4.56
CA LEU A 41 -19.90 -5.95 4.95
C LEU A 41 -20.77 -5.52 3.76
N TRP A 42 -20.24 -4.66 2.88
CA TRP A 42 -20.92 -4.28 1.65
C TRP A 42 -21.17 -5.53 0.75
N ARG A 43 -20.20 -6.43 0.61
CA ARG A 43 -20.40 -7.70 -0.14
C ARG A 43 -21.44 -8.60 0.55
N CYS A 44 -21.40 -8.73 1.86
CA CYS A 44 -22.45 -9.44 2.60
C CYS A 44 -23.84 -8.88 2.25
N HIS A 45 -23.98 -7.56 2.21
CA HIS A 45 -25.25 -6.92 1.82
C HIS A 45 -25.65 -7.26 0.38
N GLN A 46 -24.72 -7.16 -0.59
CA GLN A 46 -24.97 -7.48 -2.01
C GLN A 46 -25.40 -8.95 -2.20
N LEU A 47 -24.88 -9.84 -1.40
CA LEU A 47 -25.15 -11.28 -1.45
C LEU A 47 -26.33 -11.72 -0.58
N GLY A 48 -26.99 -10.77 0.12
CA GLY A 48 -28.11 -11.07 1.01
C GLY A 48 -27.72 -11.87 2.26
N ILE A 49 -26.47 -11.76 2.72
CA ILE A 49 -25.96 -12.45 3.90
C ILE A 49 -26.33 -11.67 5.14
N ASN A 50 -26.93 -12.35 6.11
CA ASN A 50 -27.25 -11.77 7.41
C ASN A 50 -26.01 -11.74 8.31
N VAL A 51 -25.67 -10.58 8.85
CA VAL A 51 -24.54 -10.41 9.74
C VAL A 51 -25.02 -10.08 11.16
N GLU A 52 -24.48 -10.76 12.15
CA GLU A 52 -24.68 -10.45 13.57
C GLU A 52 -23.34 -10.24 14.27
N ILE A 53 -23.28 -9.27 15.17
CA ILE A 53 -22.13 -9.05 16.05
C ILE A 53 -22.43 -9.71 17.39
N VAL A 54 -21.61 -10.69 17.80
CA VAL A 54 -21.71 -11.35 19.10
C VAL A 54 -20.44 -11.06 19.89
N SER A 55 -20.56 -10.35 21.00
CA SER A 55 -19.40 -9.92 21.79
C SER A 55 -19.60 -10.23 23.28
N HIS A 56 -18.65 -10.92 23.91
CA HIS A 56 -18.62 -11.00 25.36
C HIS A 56 -18.05 -9.68 25.90
N LYS A 57 -18.90 -8.90 26.50
CA LYS A 57 -18.54 -7.57 27.03
C LYS A 57 -19.33 -7.29 28.30
N THR A 58 -18.63 -7.17 29.41
CA THR A 58 -19.23 -6.80 30.71
C THR A 58 -19.87 -5.42 30.66
N LYS A 59 -20.81 -5.17 31.53
CA LYS A 59 -21.48 -3.85 31.60
C LYS A 59 -20.52 -2.72 31.94
N TYR A 60 -19.56 -2.98 32.83
CA TYR A 60 -18.52 -2.05 33.28
C TYR A 60 -17.15 -2.68 33.19
N GLY A 61 -16.12 -1.86 33.04
CA GLY A 61 -14.72 -2.33 33.16
C GLY A 61 -14.40 -2.75 34.59
N HIS A 62 -13.58 -3.80 34.72
CA HIS A 62 -13.04 -4.16 36.02
C HIS A 62 -12.18 -3.02 36.56
N PHE A 63 -12.33 -2.72 37.86
CA PHE A 63 -11.67 -1.61 38.55
C PHE A 63 -11.98 -0.20 37.99
N ASP A 64 -12.98 -0.05 37.11
CA ASP A 64 -13.42 1.27 36.63
C ASP A 64 -14.31 1.95 37.68
N LYS A 65 -13.72 2.94 38.38
CA LYS A 65 -14.46 3.76 39.38
C LYS A 65 -15.53 4.67 38.75
N SER A 66 -15.37 5.03 37.46
CA SER A 66 -16.32 5.88 36.73
C SER A 66 -17.57 5.14 36.27
N LYS A 67 -17.56 3.80 36.34
CA LYS A 67 -18.65 2.94 35.87
C LYS A 67 -19.07 3.25 34.43
N THR A 68 -18.07 3.42 33.55
CA THR A 68 -18.30 3.64 32.12
C THR A 68 -19.04 2.43 31.53
N LEU A 69 -20.12 2.66 30.83
CA LEU A 69 -20.93 1.62 30.19
C LEU A 69 -20.27 1.13 28.90
N LEU A 70 -19.53 0.00 28.98
CA LEU A 70 -18.73 -0.51 27.86
C LEU A 70 -19.58 -0.88 26.64
N ARG A 71 -20.81 -1.37 26.85
CA ARG A 71 -21.75 -1.73 25.77
C ARG A 71 -22.27 -0.48 25.03
N GLU A 72 -22.53 0.60 25.76
CA GLU A 72 -22.92 1.90 25.15
C GLU A 72 -21.77 2.52 24.36
N CYS A 73 -20.54 2.48 24.91
CA CYS A 73 -19.35 2.92 24.17
C CYS A 73 -19.17 2.14 22.87
N ALA A 74 -19.36 0.82 22.91
CA ALA A 74 -19.27 -0.03 21.71
C ALA A 74 -20.39 0.30 20.70
N ASN A 75 -21.63 0.48 21.14
CA ASN A 75 -22.73 0.87 20.25
C ASN A 75 -22.50 2.23 19.61
N THR A 76 -22.02 3.21 20.39
CA THR A 76 -21.68 4.55 19.88
C THR A 76 -20.56 4.46 18.84
N PHE A 77 -19.51 3.68 19.12
CA PHE A 77 -18.42 3.46 18.17
C PHE A 77 -18.94 2.82 16.88
N LEU A 78 -19.75 1.77 16.96
CA LEU A 78 -20.33 1.13 15.77
C LEU A 78 -21.22 2.09 15.00
N GLY A 79 -22.09 2.85 15.69
CA GLY A 79 -22.97 3.82 15.04
C GLY A 79 -22.23 4.98 14.35
N ASN A 80 -21.07 5.39 14.88
CA ASN A 80 -20.26 6.45 14.29
C ASN A 80 -19.40 5.98 13.10
N ASN A 81 -18.98 4.72 13.11
CA ASN A 81 -18.02 4.19 12.12
C ASN A 81 -18.68 3.35 11.03
N PHE A 82 -19.84 2.76 11.28
CA PHE A 82 -20.59 2.00 10.27
C PHE A 82 -21.83 2.81 9.86
N ILE A 83 -21.75 3.46 8.71
CA ILE A 83 -22.81 4.33 8.17
C ILE A 83 -23.37 3.70 6.89
N GLY A 84 -24.63 3.92 6.60
CA GLY A 84 -25.28 3.46 5.37
C GLY A 84 -25.35 1.94 5.26
N ILE A 85 -24.88 1.38 4.15
CA ILE A 85 -24.98 -0.05 3.85
C ILE A 85 -24.25 -0.91 4.86
N SER A 86 -23.06 -0.48 5.30
CA SER A 86 -22.26 -1.24 6.28
C SER A 86 -22.98 -1.41 7.61
N PHE A 87 -23.81 -0.45 8.01
CA PHE A 87 -24.64 -0.56 9.22
C PHE A 87 -25.92 -1.36 8.97
N SER A 88 -26.55 -1.21 7.81
CA SER A 88 -27.85 -1.86 7.51
C SER A 88 -27.73 -3.37 7.38
N VAL A 89 -26.53 -3.91 7.09
CA VAL A 89 -26.31 -5.37 7.00
C VAL A 89 -26.14 -6.03 8.37
N ILE A 90 -25.83 -5.25 9.41
CA ILE A 90 -25.72 -5.75 10.78
C ILE A 90 -27.15 -5.81 11.38
N HIS A 91 -27.75 -7.00 11.30
CA HIS A 91 -29.13 -7.20 11.76
C HIS A 91 -29.28 -7.14 13.29
N LYS A 92 -28.23 -7.54 14.01
CA LYS A 92 -28.29 -7.64 15.47
C LYS A 92 -26.93 -7.49 16.09
N ILE A 93 -26.90 -6.89 17.28
CA ILE A 93 -25.73 -6.82 18.14
C ILE A 93 -26.10 -7.47 19.47
N THR A 94 -25.40 -8.56 19.82
CA THR A 94 -25.65 -9.33 21.03
C THR A 94 -24.44 -9.23 21.96
N TYR A 95 -24.68 -8.84 23.20
CA TYR A 95 -23.67 -8.81 24.25
C TYR A 95 -23.92 -9.91 25.27
N THR A 96 -22.90 -10.69 25.56
CA THR A 96 -22.89 -11.70 26.62
C THR A 96 -22.00 -11.25 27.78
N ASP A 97 -22.24 -11.77 28.98
CA ASP A 97 -21.47 -11.35 30.16
C ASP A 97 -20.11 -12.08 30.27
N ASN A 98 -20.00 -13.26 29.69
CA ASN A 98 -18.77 -14.04 29.68
C ASN A 98 -18.62 -14.82 28.37
N ARG A 99 -17.51 -15.58 28.26
CA ARG A 99 -17.18 -16.36 27.06
C ARG A 99 -18.07 -17.58 26.88
N GLU A 100 -18.46 -18.24 27.97
CA GLU A 100 -19.32 -19.44 27.91
C GLU A 100 -20.69 -19.06 27.35
N ASP A 101 -21.30 -18.00 27.87
CA ASP A 101 -22.57 -17.48 27.35
C ASP A 101 -22.49 -17.11 25.86
N LYS A 102 -21.32 -16.59 25.41
CA LYS A 102 -21.08 -16.32 23.98
C LYS A 102 -21.08 -17.61 23.17
N LEU A 103 -20.36 -18.63 23.61
CA LEU A 103 -20.30 -19.91 22.93
C LEU A 103 -21.66 -20.60 22.89
N ASP A 104 -22.40 -20.58 23.97
CA ASP A 104 -23.75 -21.14 24.05
C ASP A 104 -24.72 -20.38 23.13
N TYR A 105 -24.59 -19.05 23.07
CA TYR A 105 -25.38 -18.24 22.15
C TYR A 105 -25.08 -18.64 20.68
N ILE A 106 -23.81 -18.80 20.31
CA ILE A 106 -23.40 -19.19 18.94
C ILE A 106 -23.95 -20.59 18.61
N ARG A 107 -23.83 -21.57 19.49
CA ARG A 107 -24.35 -22.93 19.29
C ARG A 107 -25.86 -22.98 19.12
N ASN A 108 -26.60 -22.16 19.88
CA ASN A 108 -28.05 -22.18 19.89
C ASN A 108 -28.70 -21.39 18.75
N ASN A 109 -27.94 -20.53 18.04
CA ASN A 109 -28.49 -19.68 16.96
C ASN A 109 -28.09 -20.13 15.55
N HIS A 110 -27.42 -21.30 15.41
CA HIS A 110 -27.16 -21.95 14.13
C HIS A 110 -26.49 -21.04 13.08
N PHE A 111 -25.40 -20.39 13.44
CA PHE A 111 -24.61 -19.62 12.50
C PHE A 111 -23.91 -20.55 11.51
N ASP A 112 -23.92 -20.19 10.20
CA ASP A 112 -23.17 -20.92 9.18
C ASP A 112 -21.65 -20.68 9.32
N LEU A 113 -21.27 -19.45 9.71
CA LEU A 113 -19.88 -19.01 9.85
C LEU A 113 -19.72 -18.10 11.05
N PHE A 114 -18.62 -18.24 11.78
CA PHE A 114 -18.23 -17.32 12.85
C PHE A 114 -16.76 -16.88 12.69
N ILE A 115 -16.50 -15.58 12.80
CA ILE A 115 -15.17 -14.98 12.73
C ILE A 115 -14.84 -14.40 14.09
N ASP A 116 -13.72 -14.82 14.71
CA ASP A 116 -13.29 -14.35 16.03
C ASP A 116 -11.77 -14.12 16.07
N ASP A 117 -11.32 -13.27 16.98
CA ASP A 117 -9.89 -13.00 17.23
C ASP A 117 -9.29 -13.84 18.37
N LEU A 118 -10.13 -14.60 19.08
CA LEU A 118 -9.71 -15.45 20.16
C LEU A 118 -9.59 -16.92 19.72
N VAL A 119 -8.39 -17.48 19.86
CA VAL A 119 -8.09 -18.88 19.52
C VAL A 119 -9.06 -19.84 20.20
N GLU A 120 -9.30 -19.64 21.51
CA GLU A 120 -10.15 -20.53 22.31
C GLU A 120 -11.62 -20.49 21.88
N VAL A 121 -12.10 -19.37 21.32
CA VAL A 121 -13.45 -19.27 20.74
C VAL A 121 -13.49 -19.98 19.41
N ALA A 122 -12.53 -19.71 18.54
CA ALA A 122 -12.47 -20.33 17.21
C ALA A 122 -12.35 -21.86 17.28
N GLU A 123 -11.52 -22.41 18.19
CA GLU A 123 -11.40 -23.85 18.42
C GLU A 123 -12.70 -24.48 18.98
N SER A 124 -13.35 -23.78 19.92
CA SER A 124 -14.59 -24.29 20.50
C SER A 124 -15.75 -24.33 19.49
N ILE A 125 -15.76 -23.40 18.52
CA ILE A 125 -16.76 -23.36 17.45
C ILE A 125 -16.46 -24.42 16.39
N SER A 126 -15.20 -24.68 16.05
CA SER A 126 -14.83 -25.68 15.04
C SER A 126 -15.32 -27.10 15.34
N THR A 127 -15.70 -27.37 16.59
CA THR A 127 -16.33 -28.65 17.01
C THR A 127 -17.85 -28.72 16.77
N THR A 128 -18.43 -27.69 16.19
CA THR A 128 -19.85 -27.57 15.83
C THR A 128 -20.03 -27.60 14.31
N ASP A 129 -21.28 -27.51 13.83
CA ASP A 129 -21.59 -27.40 12.39
C ASP A 129 -21.26 -26.00 11.83
N CYS A 130 -20.89 -25.04 12.68
CA CYS A 130 -20.52 -23.68 12.30
C CYS A 130 -19.08 -23.61 11.78
N GLN A 131 -18.86 -23.10 10.60
CA GLN A 131 -17.50 -22.86 10.09
C GLN A 131 -16.80 -21.80 10.93
N SER A 132 -15.56 -22.09 11.36
CA SER A 132 -14.79 -21.18 12.21
C SER A 132 -13.62 -20.56 11.49
N ILE A 133 -13.51 -19.23 11.59
CA ILE A 133 -12.36 -18.43 11.11
C ILE A 133 -11.73 -17.70 12.30
N LEU A 134 -10.43 -17.90 12.49
CA LEU A 134 -9.62 -17.09 13.40
C LEU A 134 -9.05 -15.89 12.64
N PHE A 135 -9.48 -14.69 13.02
CA PHE A 135 -8.88 -13.46 12.52
C PHE A 135 -7.64 -13.09 13.36
N SER A 136 -6.46 -13.25 12.78
CA SER A 136 -5.21 -12.96 13.48
C SER A 136 -4.20 -12.27 12.56
N PRO A 137 -4.08 -10.93 12.63
CA PRO A 137 -3.09 -10.16 11.87
C PRO A 137 -1.63 -10.47 12.27
N GLY A 138 -1.43 -11.10 13.44
CA GLY A 138 -0.12 -11.52 13.95
C GLY A 138 0.22 -12.97 13.63
N GLU A 139 1.40 -13.40 14.08
CA GLU A 139 1.78 -14.80 14.01
C GLU A 139 0.96 -15.64 15.01
N VAL A 140 0.42 -16.75 14.53
CA VAL A 140 -0.22 -17.78 15.36
C VAL A 140 0.78 -18.90 15.58
N ILE A 141 1.11 -19.16 16.82
CA ILE A 141 2.02 -20.26 17.19
C ILE A 141 1.19 -21.55 17.31
N GLY A 142 1.43 -22.49 16.40
CA GLY A 142 0.78 -23.80 16.39
C GLY A 142 -0.18 -24.00 15.22
N ARG A 143 -0.52 -25.26 14.95
CA ARG A 143 -1.59 -25.62 14.00
C ARG A 143 -2.88 -25.77 14.78
N LEU A 144 -3.90 -25.00 14.37
CA LEU A 144 -5.26 -25.19 14.85
C LEU A 144 -5.94 -26.24 13.94
N GLN A 145 -6.66 -27.17 14.54
CA GLN A 145 -7.38 -28.20 13.80
C GLN A 145 -8.75 -27.63 13.38
N ASP A 146 -9.08 -27.76 12.09
CA ASP A 146 -10.37 -27.35 11.52
C ASP A 146 -10.73 -25.85 11.67
N VAL A 147 -9.73 -25.00 11.96
CA VAL A 147 -9.89 -23.55 12.01
C VAL A 147 -9.09 -22.91 10.87
N LYS A 148 -9.73 -22.05 10.07
CA LYS A 148 -9.06 -21.23 9.07
C LYS A 148 -8.48 -19.99 9.73
N ILE A 149 -7.19 -19.71 9.50
CA ILE A 149 -6.53 -18.50 10.03
C ILE A 149 -6.45 -17.49 8.91
N MET A 150 -6.98 -16.29 9.16
CA MET A 150 -6.95 -15.15 8.23
C MET A 150 -6.21 -13.98 8.86
N LYS A 151 -5.28 -13.38 8.10
CA LYS A 151 -4.44 -12.27 8.57
C LYS A 151 -5.02 -10.90 8.27
N SER A 152 -5.96 -10.82 7.35
CA SER A 152 -6.61 -9.57 6.95
C SER A 152 -8.07 -9.81 6.52
N TRP A 153 -8.87 -8.74 6.51
CA TRP A 153 -10.23 -8.80 6.00
C TRP A 153 -10.28 -8.99 4.48
N ILE A 154 -9.25 -8.59 3.76
CA ILE A 154 -9.11 -8.86 2.31
C ILE A 154 -8.94 -10.37 2.07
N GLU A 155 -8.09 -11.02 2.87
CA GLU A 155 -7.90 -12.48 2.80
C GLU A 155 -9.20 -13.21 3.15
N THR A 156 -9.91 -12.76 4.19
CA THR A 156 -11.22 -13.29 4.59
C THR A 156 -12.26 -13.12 3.48
N ASP A 157 -12.35 -11.93 2.90
CA ASP A 157 -13.24 -11.60 1.80
C ASP A 157 -12.97 -12.47 0.56
N SER A 158 -11.71 -12.56 0.16
CA SER A 158 -11.29 -13.37 -0.98
C SER A 158 -11.53 -14.87 -0.75
N PHE A 159 -11.30 -15.36 0.46
CA PHE A 159 -11.54 -16.76 0.83
C PHE A 159 -13.03 -17.12 0.75
N LEU A 160 -13.91 -16.26 1.25
CA LEU A 160 -15.35 -16.54 1.31
C LEU A 160 -16.07 -16.28 -0.01
N PHE A 161 -15.71 -15.23 -0.71
CA PHE A 161 -16.47 -14.73 -1.86
C PHE A 161 -15.70 -14.75 -3.18
N GLY A 162 -14.40 -15.04 -3.15
CA GLY A 162 -13.54 -14.96 -4.33
C GLY A 162 -13.34 -13.53 -4.82
N ASN A 163 -12.96 -13.39 -6.09
CA ASN A 163 -12.78 -12.09 -6.73
C ASN A 163 -14.11 -11.35 -6.90
N LEU A 164 -14.06 -10.01 -7.00
CA LEU A 164 -15.22 -9.20 -7.34
C LEU A 164 -15.76 -9.58 -8.73
N THR A 165 -17.05 -9.80 -8.82
CA THR A 165 -17.76 -10.02 -10.09
C THR A 165 -18.04 -8.70 -10.80
N LEU A 166 -18.25 -8.72 -12.12
CA LEU A 166 -18.61 -7.49 -12.86
C LEU A 166 -19.88 -6.80 -12.34
N PRO A 167 -20.96 -7.50 -11.93
CA PRO A 167 -22.09 -6.86 -11.25
C PRO A 167 -21.71 -6.16 -9.95
N GLU A 168 -20.83 -6.74 -9.12
CA GLU A 168 -20.33 -6.10 -7.91
C GLU A 168 -19.49 -4.87 -8.23
N VAL A 169 -18.63 -4.94 -9.26
CA VAL A 169 -17.84 -3.78 -9.74
C VAL A 169 -18.76 -2.68 -10.24
N LYS A 170 -19.85 -3.01 -10.96
CA LYS A 170 -20.87 -2.05 -11.38
C LYS A 170 -21.51 -1.37 -10.16
N SER A 171 -21.92 -2.16 -9.17
CA SER A 171 -22.51 -1.63 -7.94
C SER A 171 -21.52 -0.76 -7.13
N LEU A 172 -20.21 -1.09 -7.14
CA LEU A 172 -19.19 -0.25 -6.55
C LEU A 172 -19.06 1.09 -7.30
N ALA A 173 -19.06 1.09 -8.62
CA ALA A 173 -19.06 2.32 -9.42
C ALA A 173 -20.29 3.19 -9.08
N GLU A 174 -21.48 2.59 -9.05
CA GLU A 174 -22.74 3.26 -8.71
C GLU A 174 -22.84 3.69 -7.23
N SER A 175 -21.90 3.29 -6.39
CA SER A 175 -21.80 3.81 -5.00
C SER A 175 -21.17 5.20 -4.94
N VAL A 176 -20.55 5.67 -6.01
CA VAL A 176 -19.83 6.95 -6.08
C VAL A 176 -20.33 7.89 -7.17
N ILE A 177 -21.06 7.37 -8.17
CA ILE A 177 -21.74 8.16 -9.19
C ILE A 177 -23.24 7.88 -9.15
N GLU A 178 -24.01 8.56 -10.00
CA GLU A 178 -25.47 8.40 -10.05
C GLU A 178 -25.86 6.94 -10.32
N LYS A 179 -26.75 6.40 -9.47
CA LYS A 179 -27.24 5.04 -9.60
C LYS A 179 -28.01 4.84 -10.91
N GLY A 180 -27.67 3.77 -11.63
CA GLY A 180 -28.26 3.48 -12.94
C GLY A 180 -27.58 4.21 -14.10
N SER A 181 -26.56 5.05 -13.88
CA SER A 181 -25.81 5.71 -14.93
C SER A 181 -24.83 4.80 -15.67
N VAL A 182 -24.45 3.67 -15.05
CA VAL A 182 -23.47 2.73 -15.62
C VAL A 182 -24.17 1.80 -16.62
N GLU A 183 -23.78 1.89 -17.88
CA GLU A 183 -24.22 0.97 -18.94
C GLU A 183 -23.43 -0.34 -18.91
N ASN A 184 -22.10 -0.24 -18.93
CA ASN A 184 -21.22 -1.41 -19.01
C ASN A 184 -19.89 -1.18 -18.26
N ILE A 185 -19.25 -2.29 -17.85
CA ILE A 185 -17.94 -2.33 -17.20
C ILE A 185 -17.00 -3.22 -18.02
N ILE A 186 -15.83 -2.68 -18.35
CA ILE A 186 -14.78 -3.41 -19.08
C ILE A 186 -13.54 -3.46 -18.21
N GLN A 187 -13.09 -4.66 -17.84
CA GLN A 187 -11.86 -4.84 -17.08
C GLN A 187 -10.65 -4.49 -17.95
N LEU A 188 -9.75 -3.68 -17.40
CA LEU A 188 -8.50 -3.32 -18.04
C LEU A 188 -7.36 -4.20 -17.50
N LYS A 189 -6.30 -4.37 -18.29
CA LYS A 189 -5.09 -5.02 -17.80
C LYS A 189 -4.35 -4.06 -16.87
N GLY A 190 -4.43 -4.29 -15.57
CA GLY A 190 -3.64 -3.58 -14.57
C GLY A 190 -2.19 -4.06 -14.54
N ARG A 191 -1.26 -3.17 -14.17
CA ARG A 191 0.16 -3.51 -13.92
C ARG A 191 0.50 -3.56 -12.43
N GLY A 192 -0.37 -3.01 -11.58
CA GLY A 192 -0.16 -2.86 -10.15
C GLY A 192 -1.08 -3.75 -9.29
N ASN A 193 -1.20 -3.38 -8.03
CA ASN A 193 -2.01 -4.09 -7.03
C ASN A 193 -3.51 -3.70 -7.06
N SER A 194 -3.87 -2.61 -7.75
CA SER A 194 -5.23 -2.11 -7.88
C SER A 194 -5.92 -2.74 -9.09
N SER A 195 -7.21 -3.05 -8.96
CA SER A 195 -8.02 -3.48 -10.09
C SER A 195 -8.59 -2.26 -10.82
N VAL A 196 -8.48 -2.24 -12.15
CA VAL A 196 -8.84 -1.09 -12.97
C VAL A 196 -9.84 -1.45 -14.06
N TYR A 197 -10.78 -0.54 -14.33
CA TYR A 197 -11.88 -0.77 -15.25
C TYR A 197 -12.21 0.49 -16.06
N LYS A 198 -12.68 0.30 -17.28
CA LYS A 198 -13.41 1.32 -18.03
C LYS A 198 -14.88 1.22 -17.71
N VAL A 199 -15.47 2.30 -17.26
CA VAL A 199 -16.90 2.43 -16.99
C VAL A 199 -17.53 3.17 -18.16
N LEU A 200 -18.47 2.54 -18.84
CA LEU A 200 -19.27 3.17 -19.88
C LEU A 200 -20.54 3.74 -19.24
N THR A 201 -20.77 5.01 -19.44
CA THR A 201 -21.99 5.71 -19.00
C THR A 201 -22.68 6.34 -20.19
N PHE A 202 -23.87 6.87 -20.02
CA PHE A 202 -24.64 7.54 -21.09
C PHE A 202 -23.93 8.81 -21.61
N ASP A 203 -23.16 9.50 -20.76
CA ASP A 203 -22.53 10.76 -21.14
C ASP A 203 -21.11 10.54 -21.69
N SER A 204 -20.23 9.89 -20.92
CA SER A 204 -18.84 9.70 -21.31
C SER A 204 -18.22 8.52 -20.55
N PRO A 205 -17.19 7.87 -21.11
CA PRO A 205 -16.46 6.85 -20.40
C PRO A 205 -15.72 7.45 -19.19
N MET A 206 -15.54 6.62 -18.15
CA MET A 206 -14.77 6.97 -16.94
C MET A 206 -13.77 5.86 -16.61
N PHE A 207 -12.75 6.20 -15.82
CA PHE A 207 -11.77 5.25 -15.30
C PHE A 207 -12.10 4.94 -13.84
N LEU A 208 -12.32 3.66 -13.53
CA LEU A 208 -12.57 3.18 -12.18
C LEU A 208 -11.33 2.45 -11.66
N LYS A 209 -10.89 2.83 -10.46
CA LYS A 209 -9.81 2.17 -9.72
C LYS A 209 -10.33 1.64 -8.39
N ILE A 210 -10.13 0.33 -8.15
CA ILE A 210 -10.46 -0.34 -6.90
C ILE A 210 -9.16 -0.64 -6.19
N TYR A 211 -8.93 0.01 -5.06
CA TYR A 211 -7.70 -0.08 -4.30
C TYR A 211 -7.68 -1.29 -3.38
N PRO A 212 -6.53 -1.93 -3.17
CA PRO A 212 -6.36 -2.89 -2.11
C PRO A 212 -6.54 -2.19 -0.75
N GLN A 213 -7.29 -2.81 0.14
CA GLN A 213 -7.54 -2.28 1.48
C GLN A 213 -6.62 -2.99 2.48
N GLU A 214 -5.34 -2.63 2.43
CA GLU A 214 -4.29 -3.19 3.29
C GLU A 214 -3.98 -2.25 4.46
N SER A 215 -3.45 -2.80 5.55
CA SER A 215 -2.93 -2.00 6.66
C SER A 215 -1.64 -1.28 6.22
N GLY A 216 -1.47 -0.05 6.66
CA GLY A 216 -0.29 0.76 6.35
C GLY A 216 -0.64 2.00 5.53
N HIS A 217 -0.12 2.10 4.30
CA HIS A 217 -0.35 3.26 3.46
C HIS A 217 -1.76 3.29 2.87
N ASN A 218 -2.49 4.40 3.09
CA ASN A 218 -3.85 4.58 2.57
C ASN A 218 -3.79 5.14 1.14
N ARG A 219 -3.69 4.24 0.15
CA ARG A 219 -3.47 4.56 -1.26
C ARG A 219 -4.54 5.45 -1.87
N ILE A 220 -5.82 5.21 -1.56
CA ILE A 220 -6.91 6.03 -2.09
C ILE A 220 -6.86 7.45 -1.55
N ASN A 221 -6.51 7.65 -0.27
CA ASN A 221 -6.34 8.99 0.27
C ASN A 221 -5.18 9.71 -0.41
N SER A 222 -4.03 9.03 -0.54
CA SER A 222 -2.86 9.62 -1.19
C SER A 222 -3.15 10.03 -2.64
N GLU A 223 -3.77 9.16 -3.43
CA GLU A 223 -4.03 9.45 -4.84
C GLU A 223 -5.19 10.42 -5.04
N PHE A 224 -6.35 10.14 -4.46
CA PHE A 224 -7.54 10.94 -4.73
C PHE A 224 -7.44 12.35 -4.14
N ASP A 225 -6.93 12.48 -2.90
CA ASP A 225 -6.82 13.79 -2.26
C ASP A 225 -5.73 14.64 -2.90
N SER A 226 -4.57 14.05 -3.23
CA SER A 226 -3.49 14.79 -3.92
C SER A 226 -3.91 15.25 -5.31
N THR A 227 -4.48 14.37 -6.13
CA THR A 227 -4.93 14.74 -7.47
C THR A 227 -6.04 15.80 -7.44
N LYS A 228 -6.97 15.70 -6.48
CA LYS A 228 -8.03 16.71 -6.28
C LYS A 228 -7.46 18.08 -5.90
N ILE A 229 -6.44 18.11 -5.05
CA ILE A 229 -5.79 19.37 -4.66
C ILE A 229 -4.98 19.93 -5.83
N LEU A 230 -4.15 19.12 -6.48
CA LEU A 230 -3.34 19.52 -7.62
C LEU A 230 -4.20 20.07 -8.77
N THR A 231 -5.32 19.42 -9.09
CA THR A 231 -6.29 19.93 -10.09
C THR A 231 -6.82 21.31 -9.70
N LYS A 232 -7.16 21.53 -8.42
CA LYS A 232 -7.62 22.84 -7.92
C LYS A 232 -6.52 23.91 -7.99
N LEU A 233 -5.25 23.51 -7.88
CA LEU A 233 -4.10 24.41 -8.03
C LEU A 233 -3.72 24.67 -9.50
N GLY A 234 -4.48 24.12 -10.45
CA GLY A 234 -4.28 24.34 -11.88
C GLY A 234 -3.26 23.41 -12.54
N VAL A 235 -2.89 22.30 -11.89
CA VAL A 235 -2.07 21.24 -12.51
C VAL A 235 -2.99 20.40 -13.40
N SER A 236 -2.93 20.63 -14.70
CA SER A 236 -3.80 20.00 -15.72
C SER A 236 -3.22 18.72 -16.31
N GLU A 237 -1.94 18.45 -16.08
CA GLU A 237 -1.21 17.31 -16.62
C GLU A 237 -1.46 16.00 -15.87
N ILE A 238 -2.39 15.99 -14.92
CA ILE A 238 -2.77 14.80 -14.17
C ILE A 238 -4.16 14.30 -14.57
N GLN A 239 -4.44 13.04 -14.31
CA GLN A 239 -5.78 12.49 -14.49
C GLN A 239 -6.74 13.10 -13.46
N SER A 240 -7.84 13.72 -13.91
CA SER A 240 -8.75 14.45 -13.03
C SER A 240 -9.60 13.48 -12.19
N PRO A 241 -9.64 13.66 -10.85
CA PRO A 241 -10.49 12.85 -9.97
C PRO A 241 -11.95 13.35 -10.06
N ILE A 242 -12.91 12.41 -10.13
CA ILE A 242 -14.34 12.71 -10.22
C ILE A 242 -15.03 12.46 -8.88
N ALA A 243 -14.97 11.22 -8.38
CA ALA A 243 -15.64 10.81 -7.16
C ALA A 243 -14.93 9.63 -6.48
N CYS A 244 -15.10 9.48 -5.16
CA CYS A 244 -14.57 8.33 -4.44
C CYS A 244 -15.45 7.90 -3.27
N ASN A 245 -15.33 6.64 -2.89
CA ASN A 245 -15.78 6.10 -1.63
C ASN A 245 -14.57 5.47 -0.93
N LYS A 246 -14.03 6.17 0.07
CA LYS A 246 -12.80 5.77 0.77
C LYS A 246 -13.00 4.51 1.62
N GLU A 247 -14.20 4.31 2.18
CA GLU A 247 -14.53 3.14 2.99
C GLU A 247 -14.56 1.87 2.13
N LEU A 248 -15.14 1.95 0.94
CA LEU A 248 -15.15 0.86 -0.02
C LEU A 248 -13.85 0.75 -0.84
N GLY A 249 -12.97 1.75 -0.74
CA GLY A 249 -11.69 1.79 -1.46
C GLY A 249 -11.88 1.87 -2.97
N VAL A 250 -12.80 2.71 -3.45
CA VAL A 250 -13.10 2.88 -4.86
C VAL A 250 -13.03 4.36 -5.25
N ALA A 251 -12.40 4.65 -6.39
CA ALA A 251 -12.40 5.99 -6.97
C ALA A 251 -12.63 5.96 -8.48
N ILE A 252 -13.23 7.04 -8.96
CA ILE A 252 -13.51 7.29 -10.38
C ILE A 252 -12.76 8.54 -10.80
N TYR A 253 -12.13 8.43 -11.96
CA TYR A 253 -11.35 9.48 -12.62
C TYR A 253 -11.85 9.68 -14.05
N GLU A 254 -11.45 10.79 -14.67
CA GLU A 254 -11.70 11.00 -16.09
C GLU A 254 -11.10 9.87 -16.94
N TRP A 255 -11.72 9.59 -18.06
CA TRP A 255 -11.16 8.69 -19.06
C TRP A 255 -10.19 9.44 -19.95
N ILE A 256 -9.00 8.88 -20.17
CA ILE A 256 -8.00 9.42 -21.08
C ILE A 256 -7.95 8.52 -22.32
N ASP A 257 -8.20 9.08 -23.49
CA ASP A 257 -7.99 8.39 -24.76
C ASP A 257 -6.52 8.38 -25.11
N VAL A 258 -5.90 7.21 -24.98
CA VAL A 258 -4.46 7.03 -25.13
C VAL A 258 -4.05 6.90 -26.59
N ASP A 259 -3.01 7.62 -27.00
CA ASP A 259 -2.31 7.37 -28.26
C ASP A 259 -1.30 6.24 -28.08
N ASN A 260 -1.68 5.05 -28.52
CA ASN A 260 -0.84 3.85 -28.43
C ASN A 260 0.34 3.86 -29.43
N SER A 261 0.40 4.83 -30.34
CA SER A 261 1.50 4.99 -31.29
C SER A 261 2.64 5.85 -30.77
N TYR A 262 2.43 6.52 -29.63
CA TYR A 262 3.38 7.43 -29.01
C TYR A 262 4.65 6.69 -28.56
N THR A 263 5.80 7.29 -28.83
CA THR A 263 7.12 6.82 -28.37
C THR A 263 7.71 7.87 -27.44
N TYR A 264 8.09 7.45 -26.23
CA TYR A 264 8.71 8.35 -25.27
C TYR A 264 10.09 8.81 -25.75
N ASP A 265 10.26 10.11 -25.84
CA ASP A 265 11.43 10.79 -26.34
C ASP A 265 11.87 11.97 -25.43
N VAL A 266 12.65 12.88 -25.97
CA VAL A 266 13.10 14.10 -25.26
C VAL A 266 11.92 14.94 -24.77
N TYR A 267 10.84 15.04 -25.53
CA TYR A 267 9.63 15.77 -25.13
C TYR A 267 8.97 15.16 -23.88
N ALA A 268 9.02 13.84 -23.74
CA ALA A 268 8.48 13.20 -22.52
C ALA A 268 9.31 13.55 -21.27
N VAL A 269 10.63 13.72 -21.43
CA VAL A 269 11.51 14.19 -20.34
C VAL A 269 11.21 15.65 -20.00
N GLU A 270 11.10 16.52 -21.00
CA GLU A 270 10.75 17.95 -20.81
C GLU A 270 9.41 18.10 -20.10
N SER A 271 8.38 17.37 -20.55
CA SER A 271 7.06 17.37 -19.91
C SER A 271 7.11 16.87 -18.47
N SER A 272 7.95 15.85 -18.20
CA SER A 272 8.17 15.34 -16.83
C SER A 272 8.82 16.41 -15.94
N LEU A 273 9.81 17.14 -16.46
CA LEU A 273 10.47 18.24 -15.74
C LEU A 273 9.51 19.41 -15.49
N ASP A 274 8.68 19.77 -16.46
CA ASP A 274 7.68 20.84 -16.31
C ASP A 274 6.64 20.48 -15.25
N PHE A 275 6.17 19.21 -15.24
CA PHE A 275 5.31 18.72 -14.21
C PHE A 275 5.97 18.78 -12.82
N LEU A 276 7.21 18.33 -12.68
CA LEU A 276 7.94 18.39 -11.40
C LEU A 276 8.17 19.84 -10.94
N ARG A 277 8.40 20.78 -11.86
CA ARG A 277 8.54 22.21 -11.53
C ARG A 277 7.24 22.76 -10.91
N LYS A 278 6.08 22.40 -11.48
CA LYS A 278 4.77 22.78 -10.94
C LYS A 278 4.53 22.14 -9.58
N LEU A 279 4.85 20.84 -9.46
CA LEU A 279 4.68 20.11 -8.21
C LEU A 279 5.56 20.66 -7.09
N HIS A 280 6.85 20.89 -7.37
CA HIS A 280 7.78 21.50 -6.42
C HIS A 280 7.36 22.94 -6.04
N GLY A 281 6.92 23.74 -6.98
CA GLY A 281 6.39 25.08 -6.74
C GLY A 281 5.10 25.10 -5.89
N SER A 282 4.36 24.00 -5.89
CA SER A 282 3.13 23.88 -5.08
C SER A 282 3.39 23.49 -3.62
N ARG A 283 4.61 23.05 -3.25
CA ARG A 283 4.94 22.51 -1.93
C ARG A 283 4.72 23.46 -0.76
N ASP A 284 4.84 24.77 -1.00
CA ASP A 284 4.67 25.80 0.04
C ASP A 284 3.19 26.11 0.33
N ASN A 285 2.25 25.44 -0.33
CA ASN A 285 0.85 25.61 -0.06
C ASN A 285 0.44 24.80 1.18
N HIS A 286 -0.13 25.46 2.18
CA HIS A 286 -0.52 24.89 3.46
C HIS A 286 -1.46 23.66 3.36
N VAL A 287 -2.14 23.46 2.23
CA VAL A 287 -2.99 22.27 2.03
C VAL A 287 -2.21 20.96 2.05
N PHE A 288 -0.88 21.01 1.84
CA PHE A 288 0.00 19.84 1.88
C PHE A 288 0.66 19.61 3.25
N ASP A 289 0.45 20.48 4.23
CA ASP A 289 1.10 20.35 5.55
C ASP A 289 0.72 19.05 6.27
N ASP A 290 -0.51 18.59 6.10
CA ASP A 290 -1.03 17.36 6.70
C ASP A 290 -0.75 16.09 5.88
N PHE A 291 -0.11 16.21 4.71
CA PHE A 291 0.25 15.04 3.92
C PHE A 291 1.39 14.27 4.58
N SER A 292 1.23 12.96 4.58
CA SER A 292 2.26 12.04 5.06
C SER A 292 3.49 12.04 4.15
N MET A 293 4.57 11.42 4.63
CA MET A 293 5.69 11.04 3.78
C MET A 293 5.21 10.11 2.66
N ALA A 294 5.84 10.21 1.49
CA ALA A 294 5.61 9.30 0.37
C ALA A 294 5.92 7.85 0.78
N SER A 295 5.32 6.88 0.11
CA SER A 295 5.61 5.48 0.41
C SER A 295 7.09 5.17 0.16
N ASP A 296 7.70 4.44 1.10
CA ASP A 296 9.14 4.12 1.06
C ASP A 296 10.05 5.38 0.91
N SER A 297 9.62 6.54 1.46
CA SER A 297 10.42 7.77 1.43
C SER A 297 11.79 7.58 2.08
N CYS A 298 12.78 8.31 1.57
CA CYS A 298 14.15 8.31 2.08
C CYS A 298 14.60 9.75 2.30
N THR A 299 14.62 10.21 3.53
CA THR A 299 15.04 11.57 3.88
C THR A 299 16.51 11.69 4.28
N SER A 300 17.16 10.55 4.53
CA SER A 300 18.60 10.43 4.72
C SER A 300 19.19 9.40 3.76
N ILE A 301 20.51 9.46 3.55
CA ILE A 301 21.17 8.43 2.73
C ILE A 301 21.18 7.08 3.46
N TYR A 302 21.18 7.12 4.78
CA TYR A 302 21.01 5.91 5.57
C TYR A 302 19.65 5.23 5.39
N ASP A 303 18.59 5.96 5.03
CA ASP A 303 17.27 5.36 4.78
C ASP A 303 17.30 4.43 3.58
N ILE A 304 17.95 4.81 2.48
CA ILE A 304 18.10 3.92 1.33
C ILE A 304 19.00 2.71 1.66
N GLU A 305 20.06 2.88 2.46
CA GLU A 305 20.84 1.75 2.96
C GLU A 305 19.95 0.76 3.74
N LYS A 306 19.11 1.26 4.64
CA LYS A 306 18.14 0.44 5.41
C LYS A 306 17.17 -0.30 4.48
N GLN A 307 16.66 0.36 3.44
CA GLN A 307 15.77 -0.28 2.46
C GLN A 307 16.47 -1.42 1.72
N ILE A 308 17.71 -1.21 1.27
CA ILE A 308 18.50 -2.26 0.61
C ILE A 308 18.69 -3.44 1.56
N ARG A 309 19.11 -3.20 2.81
CA ARG A 309 19.31 -4.26 3.81
C ARG A 309 18.03 -5.05 4.10
N ARG A 310 16.88 -4.36 4.20
CA ARG A 310 15.56 -5.00 4.37
C ARG A 310 15.22 -5.91 3.20
N ARG A 311 15.41 -5.44 1.96
CA ARG A 311 15.14 -6.23 0.74
C ARG A 311 16.09 -7.42 0.62
N LEU A 312 17.36 -7.23 0.93
CA LEU A 312 18.35 -8.32 0.99
C LEU A 312 17.96 -9.38 2.01
N PHE A 313 17.51 -8.97 3.19
CA PHE A 313 17.04 -9.91 4.21
C PHE A 313 15.88 -10.76 3.67
N GLN A 314 14.87 -10.14 3.06
CA GLN A 314 13.73 -10.84 2.47
C GLN A 314 14.12 -11.78 1.31
N LEU A 315 15.05 -11.37 0.44
CA LEU A 315 15.53 -12.23 -0.64
C LEU A 315 16.40 -13.39 -0.13
N ASN A 316 17.16 -13.18 0.94
CA ASN A 316 17.96 -14.24 1.56
C ASN A 316 17.09 -15.37 2.15
N GLU A 317 15.86 -15.09 2.57
CA GLU A 317 14.92 -16.11 3.07
C GLU A 317 14.57 -17.16 2.00
N VAL A 318 14.66 -16.82 0.71
CA VAL A 318 14.33 -17.71 -0.41
C VAL A 318 15.55 -18.26 -1.15
N THR A 319 16.77 -17.89 -0.76
CA THR A 319 18.01 -18.35 -1.44
C THR A 319 18.23 -19.86 -1.36
N THR A 320 17.69 -20.53 -0.37
CA THR A 320 17.76 -21.99 -0.25
C THR A 320 16.98 -22.71 -1.36
N GLU A 321 15.98 -22.04 -1.94
CA GLU A 321 15.19 -22.56 -3.06
C GLU A 321 15.82 -22.19 -4.43
N PHE A 322 16.64 -21.12 -4.48
CA PHE A 322 17.19 -20.55 -5.73
C PHE A 322 18.70 -20.34 -5.64
N GLU A 323 19.48 -21.35 -6.00
CA GLU A 323 20.96 -21.28 -5.93
C GLU A 323 21.55 -20.16 -6.78
N SER A 324 21.00 -19.90 -7.97
CA SER A 324 21.47 -18.83 -8.85
C SER A 324 21.30 -17.43 -8.23
N LEU A 325 20.21 -17.21 -7.46
CA LEU A 325 19.98 -16.01 -6.68
C LEU A 325 21.02 -15.90 -5.55
N ASN A 326 21.27 -17.00 -4.84
CA ASN A 326 22.25 -17.03 -3.75
C ASN A 326 23.65 -16.66 -4.23
N ILE A 327 24.09 -17.26 -5.36
CA ILE A 327 25.40 -16.96 -5.98
C ILE A 327 25.48 -15.49 -6.37
N PHE A 328 24.45 -14.93 -7.00
CA PHE A 328 24.39 -13.52 -7.38
C PHE A 328 24.48 -12.60 -6.16
N LEU A 329 23.65 -12.82 -5.15
CA LEU A 329 23.64 -11.96 -3.95
C LEU A 329 24.97 -12.02 -3.21
N LYS A 330 25.54 -13.21 -3.02
CA LYS A 330 26.76 -13.42 -2.24
C LYS A 330 28.01 -12.93 -2.96
N ASN A 331 28.15 -13.25 -4.25
CA ASN A 331 29.42 -13.08 -4.96
C ASN A 331 29.50 -11.80 -5.81
N GLU A 332 28.34 -11.26 -6.21
CA GLU A 332 28.29 -10.09 -7.09
C GLU A 332 27.70 -8.86 -6.35
N PHE A 333 26.51 -8.99 -5.75
CA PHE A 333 25.79 -7.87 -5.17
C PHE A 333 26.42 -7.37 -3.85
N ASN A 334 26.60 -8.25 -2.85
CA ASN A 334 27.07 -7.83 -1.52
C ASN A 334 28.45 -7.15 -1.55
N PRO A 335 29.46 -7.67 -2.30
CA PRO A 335 30.77 -6.99 -2.37
C PRO A 335 30.67 -5.58 -2.94
N LEU A 336 29.84 -5.39 -3.98
CA LEU A 336 29.63 -4.05 -4.56
C LEU A 336 28.85 -3.14 -3.63
N PHE A 337 27.84 -3.67 -2.94
CA PHE A 337 27.07 -2.91 -1.96
C PHE A 337 27.97 -2.37 -0.83
N ASP A 338 28.82 -3.21 -0.26
CA ASP A 338 29.76 -2.79 0.79
C ASP A 338 30.75 -1.72 0.28
N ALA A 339 31.25 -1.89 -0.96
CA ALA A 339 32.14 -0.90 -1.57
C ALA A 339 31.43 0.45 -1.81
N ILE A 340 30.18 0.43 -2.28
CA ILE A 340 29.39 1.65 -2.54
C ILE A 340 29.03 2.35 -1.23
N ILE A 341 28.71 1.63 -0.14
CA ILE A 341 28.47 2.26 1.17
C ILE A 341 29.73 3.02 1.62
N LEU A 342 30.90 2.40 1.56
CA LEU A 342 32.15 3.05 1.97
C LEU A 342 32.44 4.28 1.09
N TRP A 343 32.24 4.15 -0.21
CA TRP A 343 32.43 5.25 -1.16
C TRP A 343 31.41 6.37 -0.91
N SER A 344 30.14 6.06 -0.71
CA SER A 344 29.07 7.03 -0.41
C SER A 344 29.40 7.82 0.85
N LYS A 345 29.81 7.16 1.92
CA LYS A 345 30.21 7.80 3.18
C LYS A 345 31.42 8.73 3.01
N SER A 346 32.35 8.42 2.11
CA SER A 346 33.54 9.27 1.87
C SER A 346 33.22 10.62 1.21
N HIS A 347 31.99 10.82 0.70
CA HIS A 347 31.54 12.10 0.15
C HIS A 347 31.12 13.11 1.21
N PHE A 348 30.98 12.69 2.46
CA PHE A 348 30.63 13.56 3.57
C PHE A 348 31.85 13.75 4.47
N SER A 349 32.17 15.00 4.72
CA SER A 349 33.28 15.39 5.61
C SER A 349 32.98 15.13 7.10
N ILE A 350 31.71 14.92 7.43
CA ILE A 350 31.19 14.64 8.77
C ILE A 350 30.25 13.42 8.64
N ASP A 351 30.47 12.37 9.42
CA ASP A 351 29.62 11.17 9.44
C ASP A 351 28.12 11.49 9.69
N GLY A 352 27.82 12.65 10.30
CA GLY A 352 26.46 13.11 10.57
C GLY A 352 25.59 13.22 9.32
N ASP A 353 26.09 13.80 8.26
CA ASP A 353 25.32 14.12 7.04
C ASP A 353 24.76 12.88 6.34
N TYR A 354 25.43 11.72 6.48
CA TYR A 354 24.95 10.45 5.92
C TYR A 354 23.69 9.92 6.62
N TYR A 355 23.60 10.15 7.93
CA TYR A 355 22.51 9.68 8.79
C TYR A 355 21.43 10.72 9.03
N GLU A 356 21.73 11.99 8.77
CA GLU A 356 20.83 13.10 9.05
C GLU A 356 19.72 13.21 7.97
N SER A 357 18.48 13.35 8.44
CA SER A 357 17.37 13.60 7.56
C SER A 357 17.34 15.06 7.11
N ILE A 358 17.01 15.28 5.84
CA ILE A 358 16.78 16.64 5.34
C ILE A 358 15.58 17.30 6.04
N GLY A 359 15.64 18.61 6.15
CA GLY A 359 14.53 19.42 6.66
C GLY A 359 13.34 19.48 5.69
N LYS A 360 12.15 19.77 6.21
CA LYS A 360 10.93 19.89 5.37
C LYS A 360 11.09 20.90 4.24
N GLN A 361 11.90 21.93 4.43
CA GLN A 361 12.16 22.96 3.41
C GLN A 361 12.96 22.44 2.20
N GLU A 362 13.74 21.37 2.40
CA GLU A 362 14.52 20.71 1.35
C GLU A 362 13.74 19.57 0.67
N MET A 363 12.61 19.16 1.24
CA MET A 363 11.76 18.12 0.67
C MET A 363 10.95 18.66 -0.52
N THR A 364 10.46 17.74 -1.31
CA THR A 364 9.50 18.00 -2.39
C THR A 364 8.27 17.12 -2.24
N LEU A 365 7.18 17.50 -2.88
CA LEU A 365 6.07 16.61 -3.12
C LEU A 365 6.47 15.62 -4.20
N SER A 366 6.20 14.33 -3.98
CA SER A 366 6.62 13.25 -4.86
C SER A 366 5.49 12.28 -5.15
N PRO A 367 5.26 11.91 -6.43
CA PRO A 367 4.41 10.77 -6.78
C PRO A 367 4.97 9.42 -6.28
N SER A 368 6.24 9.39 -5.88
CA SER A 368 7.06 8.23 -5.49
C SER A 368 7.37 7.29 -6.66
N ASP A 369 6.37 6.67 -7.27
CA ASP A 369 6.54 5.82 -8.47
C ASP A 369 6.39 6.68 -9.74
N PHE A 370 7.46 7.41 -10.09
CA PHE A 370 7.46 8.38 -11.18
C PHE A 370 8.32 7.92 -12.35
N GLY A 371 7.71 7.83 -13.54
CA GLY A 371 8.40 7.43 -14.78
C GLY A 371 7.44 7.22 -15.94
N PHE A 372 7.97 6.91 -17.12
CA PHE A 372 7.20 6.76 -18.36
C PHE A 372 6.07 5.71 -18.29
N HIS A 373 6.21 4.72 -17.41
CA HIS A 373 5.18 3.71 -17.19
C HIS A 373 3.89 4.26 -16.55
N ASN A 374 3.99 5.43 -15.89
CA ASN A 374 2.89 6.15 -15.27
C ASN A 374 2.56 7.47 -16.00
N ILE A 375 2.91 7.52 -17.30
CA ILE A 375 2.52 8.61 -18.19
C ILE A 375 1.61 8.04 -19.28
N LEU A 376 0.46 8.68 -19.50
CA LEU A 376 -0.44 8.37 -20.61
C LEU A 376 -0.35 9.48 -21.68
N PRO A 377 0.09 9.16 -22.90
CA PRO A 377 0.01 10.09 -24.00
C PRO A 377 -1.47 10.21 -24.42
N SER A 378 -2.09 11.36 -24.09
CA SER A 378 -3.46 11.66 -24.49
C SER A 378 -3.49 12.10 -25.96
N LYS A 379 -4.53 11.71 -26.67
CA LYS A 379 -4.73 12.18 -28.07
C LYS A 379 -5.04 13.66 -28.14
N ASP A 380 -5.64 14.21 -27.10
CA ASP A 380 -6.18 15.59 -27.12
C ASP A 380 -5.36 16.55 -26.25
N ASP A 381 -4.77 16.08 -25.13
CA ASP A 381 -4.23 16.92 -24.06
C ASP A 381 -2.73 16.70 -23.73
N GLY A 382 -1.95 16.14 -24.64
CA GLY A 382 -0.52 15.88 -24.40
C GLY A 382 -0.27 14.73 -23.43
N LEU A 383 0.69 14.87 -22.53
CA LEU A 383 1.05 13.82 -21.57
C LEU A 383 0.30 14.00 -20.24
N LYS A 384 -0.33 12.93 -19.76
CA LYS A 384 -1.03 12.90 -18.47
C LYS A 384 -0.30 11.96 -17.50
N PHE A 385 0.01 12.46 -16.31
CA PHE A 385 0.62 11.69 -15.23
C PHE A 385 -0.47 11.02 -14.38
N ILE A 386 -0.26 9.75 -14.06
CA ILE A 386 -1.22 8.91 -13.34
C ILE A 386 -0.53 8.16 -12.20
N ASP A 387 -1.35 7.50 -11.37
CA ASP A 387 -0.91 6.56 -10.33
C ASP A 387 -0.17 7.24 -9.16
N PHE A 388 -0.86 8.13 -8.47
CA PHE A 388 -0.39 8.86 -7.30
C PHE A 388 -0.64 8.12 -5.97
N GLU A 389 -0.81 6.80 -6.01
CA GLU A 389 -1.19 6.02 -4.82
C GLU A 389 -0.13 6.02 -3.70
N TYR A 390 1.08 6.45 -4.01
CA TYR A 390 2.21 6.57 -3.08
C TYR A 390 2.62 8.02 -2.78
N PHE A 391 1.82 8.99 -3.24
CA PHE A 391 2.11 10.40 -3.14
C PHE A 391 2.35 10.88 -1.70
N GLY A 392 3.32 11.77 -1.53
CA GLY A 392 3.64 12.42 -0.26
C GLY A 392 4.94 13.21 -0.31
N TRP A 393 5.45 13.56 0.88
CA TRP A 393 6.72 14.25 1.04
C TRP A 393 7.91 13.31 0.90
N ASP A 394 8.95 13.71 0.17
CA ASP A 394 10.15 12.92 -0.03
C ASP A 394 11.38 13.79 -0.31
N ASP A 395 12.56 13.19 -0.29
CA ASP A 395 13.78 13.79 -0.80
C ASP A 395 13.75 13.87 -2.33
N PRO A 396 13.97 15.03 -2.95
CA PRO A 396 14.07 15.13 -4.41
C PRO A 396 15.11 14.17 -5.01
N VAL A 397 16.18 13.87 -4.29
CA VAL A 397 17.23 12.94 -4.76
C VAL A 397 16.71 11.53 -4.97
N LYS A 398 15.76 11.05 -4.15
CA LYS A 398 15.11 9.77 -4.37
C LYS A 398 14.31 9.77 -5.69
N LEU A 399 13.43 10.75 -5.88
CA LEU A 399 12.63 10.89 -7.09
C LEU A 399 13.51 10.98 -8.34
N ILE A 400 14.58 11.76 -8.31
CA ILE A 400 15.54 11.91 -9.41
C ILE A 400 16.21 10.57 -9.74
N SER A 401 16.66 9.87 -8.71
CA SER A 401 17.38 8.60 -8.86
C SER A 401 16.44 7.49 -9.33
N ASP A 402 15.24 7.40 -8.75
CA ASP A 402 14.26 6.39 -9.13
C ASP A 402 13.84 6.53 -10.59
N PHE A 403 13.61 7.76 -11.10
CA PHE A 403 13.32 8.00 -12.51
C PHE A 403 14.44 7.46 -13.42
N SER A 404 15.71 7.71 -13.09
CA SER A 404 16.84 7.25 -13.91
C SER A 404 17.10 5.73 -13.80
N HIS A 405 16.73 5.12 -12.66
CA HIS A 405 16.99 3.70 -12.41
C HIS A 405 15.82 2.77 -12.67
N HIS A 406 14.59 3.29 -12.82
CA HIS A 406 13.41 2.46 -12.99
C HIS A 406 13.55 1.50 -14.18
N ALA A 407 13.16 0.25 -13.97
CA ALA A 407 13.36 -0.82 -14.94
C ALA A 407 12.59 -0.65 -16.27
N ALA A 408 11.53 0.17 -16.28
CA ALA A 408 10.74 0.51 -17.46
C ALA A 408 11.28 1.74 -18.22
N MET A 409 12.32 2.41 -17.70
CA MET A 409 12.92 3.58 -18.34
C MET A 409 14.04 3.14 -19.29
N ASN A 410 13.93 3.56 -20.54
CA ASN A 410 14.96 3.35 -21.56
C ASN A 410 15.48 4.71 -21.99
N LEU A 411 16.16 5.41 -21.07
CA LEU A 411 16.70 6.74 -21.33
C LEU A 411 17.91 6.65 -22.28
N THR A 412 17.90 7.46 -23.33
CA THR A 412 19.10 7.71 -24.13
C THR A 412 20.03 8.65 -23.35
N ASN A 413 21.31 8.73 -23.76
CA ASN A 413 22.26 9.66 -23.13
C ASN A 413 21.75 11.12 -23.16
N THR A 414 21.14 11.52 -24.27
CA THR A 414 20.54 12.88 -24.42
C THR A 414 19.40 13.10 -23.44
N MET A 415 18.50 12.13 -23.27
CA MET A 415 17.40 12.19 -22.32
C MET A 415 17.91 12.25 -20.87
N GLU A 416 18.92 11.47 -20.56
CA GLU A 416 19.53 11.44 -19.22
C GLU A 416 20.24 12.77 -18.90
N GLN A 417 21.00 13.33 -19.83
CA GLN A 417 21.62 14.65 -19.67
C GLN A 417 20.58 15.75 -19.45
N LEU A 418 19.52 15.76 -20.28
CA LEU A 418 18.41 16.70 -20.13
C LEU A 418 17.73 16.56 -18.77
N TRP A 419 17.50 15.32 -18.31
CA TRP A 419 16.91 15.04 -17.00
C TRP A 419 17.74 15.64 -15.87
N PHE A 420 19.03 15.35 -15.81
CA PHE A 420 19.89 15.84 -14.74
C PHE A 420 20.08 17.37 -14.79
N GLN A 421 20.16 17.96 -15.96
CA GLN A 421 20.22 19.42 -16.08
C GLN A 421 18.89 20.04 -15.60
N GLY A 422 17.75 19.51 -16.02
CA GLY A 422 16.45 20.06 -15.64
C GLY A 422 16.14 19.93 -14.16
N VAL A 423 16.53 18.85 -13.50
CA VAL A 423 16.34 18.69 -12.03
C VAL A 423 17.27 19.63 -11.24
N LYS A 424 18.47 19.95 -11.76
CA LYS A 424 19.30 21.00 -11.20
C LYS A 424 18.60 22.36 -11.22
N ASP A 425 17.94 22.70 -12.34
CA ASP A 425 17.22 23.96 -12.49
C ASP A 425 15.99 24.03 -11.55
N ILE A 426 15.39 22.90 -11.20
CA ILE A 426 14.24 22.83 -10.30
C ILE A 426 14.67 22.89 -8.83
N TYR A 427 15.64 22.07 -8.45
CA TYR A 427 15.99 21.83 -7.05
C TYR A 427 17.27 22.58 -6.59
N GLY A 428 18.08 23.10 -7.53
CA GLY A 428 19.31 23.82 -7.23
C GLY A 428 20.52 22.91 -6.96
N ASP A 429 21.67 23.53 -6.74
CA ASP A 429 22.95 22.82 -6.57
C ASP A 429 23.07 22.03 -5.25
N PHE A 430 22.22 22.33 -4.26
CA PHE A 430 22.30 21.67 -2.94
C PHE A 430 22.07 20.16 -3.00
N ILE A 431 21.37 19.67 -4.02
CA ILE A 431 21.11 18.24 -4.20
C ILE A 431 22.35 17.48 -4.69
N LEU A 432 23.38 18.15 -5.27
CA LEU A 432 24.45 17.48 -6.00
C LEU A 432 25.27 16.50 -5.15
N SER A 433 25.70 16.93 -3.96
CA SER A 433 26.50 16.06 -3.08
C SER A 433 25.73 14.82 -2.63
N ARG A 434 24.44 15.02 -2.29
CA ARG A 434 23.54 13.94 -1.89
C ARG A 434 23.24 13.02 -3.07
N LEU A 435 22.99 13.58 -4.25
CA LEU A 435 22.73 12.80 -5.47
C LEU A 435 23.94 11.94 -5.84
N LYS A 436 25.16 12.52 -5.83
CA LYS A 436 26.39 11.76 -6.07
C LYS A 436 26.53 10.59 -5.10
N ALA A 437 26.37 10.84 -3.83
CA ALA A 437 26.54 9.83 -2.79
C ALA A 437 25.47 8.73 -2.81
N SER A 438 24.22 9.05 -3.15
CA SER A 438 23.09 8.13 -3.02
C SER A 438 22.61 7.50 -4.32
N TRP A 439 22.87 8.10 -5.48
CA TRP A 439 22.43 7.57 -6.79
C TRP A 439 22.81 6.10 -7.01
N PRO A 440 24.04 5.64 -6.73
CA PRO A 440 24.36 4.22 -6.89
C PRO A 440 23.61 3.33 -5.89
N LEU A 441 23.30 3.82 -4.68
CA LEU A 441 22.50 3.08 -3.71
C LEU A 441 21.05 2.87 -4.22
N TYR A 442 20.44 3.89 -4.83
CA TYR A 442 19.14 3.73 -5.48
C TYR A 442 19.20 2.72 -6.62
N GLY A 443 20.28 2.73 -7.42
CA GLY A 443 20.51 1.73 -8.44
C GLY A 443 20.60 0.30 -7.88
N LEU A 444 21.29 0.11 -6.75
CA LEU A 444 21.34 -1.17 -6.05
C LEU A 444 19.96 -1.58 -5.51
N ASN A 445 19.18 -0.63 -4.97
CA ASN A 445 17.81 -0.91 -4.56
C ASN A 445 16.97 -1.41 -5.73
N TRP A 446 17.09 -0.80 -6.90
CA TRP A 446 16.41 -1.24 -8.12
C TRP A 446 16.86 -2.63 -8.59
N CYS A 447 18.14 -3.02 -8.41
CA CYS A 447 18.58 -4.40 -8.63
C CYS A 447 17.75 -5.39 -7.80
N LEU A 448 17.50 -5.07 -6.53
CA LEU A 448 16.71 -5.94 -5.64
C LEU A 448 15.20 -5.88 -5.93
N ILE A 449 14.67 -4.72 -6.36
CA ILE A 449 13.26 -4.59 -6.77
C ILE A 449 12.96 -5.50 -7.96
N ILE A 450 13.85 -5.56 -8.96
CA ILE A 450 13.74 -6.47 -10.12
C ILE A 450 13.63 -7.94 -9.68
N LEU A 451 14.25 -8.30 -8.55
CA LEU A 451 14.25 -9.66 -8.00
C LEU A 451 13.05 -9.99 -7.10
N ASN A 452 12.11 -9.07 -6.90
CA ASN A 452 10.96 -9.32 -6.03
C ASN A 452 10.14 -10.56 -6.43
N GLU A 453 10.17 -10.97 -7.71
CA GLU A 453 9.43 -12.14 -8.20
C GLU A 453 9.95 -13.48 -7.67
N PHE A 454 11.13 -13.50 -7.07
CA PHE A 454 11.62 -14.67 -6.34
C PHE A 454 10.82 -14.93 -5.06
N LYS A 455 10.19 -13.88 -4.48
CA LYS A 455 9.36 -14.01 -3.28
C LYS A 455 8.01 -14.66 -3.64
N SER A 456 7.59 -15.64 -2.86
CA SER A 456 6.40 -16.45 -3.13
C SER A 456 5.09 -15.65 -3.12
N ASP A 457 4.98 -14.66 -2.23
CA ASP A 457 3.83 -13.77 -2.14
C ASP A 457 3.69 -12.86 -3.36
N VAL A 458 4.80 -12.29 -3.86
CA VAL A 458 4.84 -11.47 -5.08
C VAL A 458 4.53 -12.32 -6.30
N TRP A 459 5.14 -13.51 -6.39
CA TRP A 459 4.87 -14.45 -7.48
C TRP A 459 3.42 -14.87 -7.53
N SER A 460 2.82 -15.19 -6.40
CA SER A 460 1.40 -15.57 -6.30
C SER A 460 0.48 -14.45 -6.78
N LYS A 461 0.73 -13.20 -6.37
CA LYS A 461 -0.02 -12.02 -6.84
C LYS A 461 0.09 -11.86 -8.37
N ARG A 462 1.29 -12.04 -8.92
CA ARG A 462 1.52 -11.96 -10.37
C ARG A 462 0.78 -13.06 -11.14
N CYS A 463 0.77 -14.29 -10.62
CA CYS A 463 0.01 -15.40 -11.23
C CYS A 463 -1.51 -15.17 -11.18
N LEU A 464 -2.01 -14.50 -10.15
CA LEU A 464 -3.43 -14.11 -10.06
C LEU A 464 -3.77 -13.05 -11.11
N ALA A 465 -2.87 -12.11 -11.36
CA ALA A 465 -3.05 -11.09 -12.39
C ALA A 465 -2.92 -11.64 -13.83
N ASN A 466 -2.11 -12.68 -14.03
CA ASN A 466 -1.91 -13.32 -15.32
C ASN A 466 -1.64 -14.83 -15.16
N GLN A 467 -2.66 -15.65 -15.42
CA GLN A 467 -2.57 -17.10 -15.25
C GLN A 467 -1.61 -17.79 -16.25
N GLU A 468 -1.37 -17.19 -17.41
CA GLU A 468 -0.53 -17.79 -18.48
C GLU A 468 0.94 -17.92 -18.05
N ILE A 469 1.43 -17.04 -17.16
CA ILE A 469 2.84 -17.02 -16.72
C ILE A 469 3.18 -18.14 -15.73
N LYS A 470 2.19 -18.82 -15.18
CA LYS A 470 2.38 -19.83 -14.12
C LYS A 470 3.31 -20.98 -14.56
N HIS A 471 3.31 -21.30 -15.83
CA HIS A 471 4.11 -22.40 -16.40
C HIS A 471 5.54 -21.99 -16.80
N ASN A 472 5.88 -20.70 -16.81
CA ASN A 472 7.16 -20.15 -17.26
C ASN A 472 7.95 -19.48 -16.11
N ARG A 473 7.78 -19.94 -14.87
CA ARG A 473 8.39 -19.31 -13.69
C ARG A 473 9.91 -19.22 -13.80
N ASP A 474 10.57 -20.31 -14.14
CA ASP A 474 12.04 -20.38 -14.15
C ASP A 474 12.64 -19.45 -15.22
N ASP A 475 12.04 -19.37 -16.40
CA ASP A 475 12.49 -18.46 -17.46
C ASP A 475 12.30 -16.99 -17.06
N ILE A 476 11.19 -16.68 -16.40
CA ILE A 476 10.90 -15.33 -15.90
C ILE A 476 11.91 -14.95 -14.82
N LEU A 477 12.16 -15.82 -13.84
CA LEU A 477 13.12 -15.57 -12.76
C LEU A 477 14.54 -15.42 -13.29
N LEU A 478 14.94 -16.25 -14.27
CA LEU A 478 16.24 -16.13 -14.95
C LEU A 478 16.34 -14.80 -15.71
N GLY A 479 15.28 -14.40 -16.38
CA GLY A 479 15.19 -13.09 -17.05
C GLY A 479 15.35 -11.92 -16.08
N GLN A 480 14.71 -11.98 -14.91
CA GLN A 480 14.84 -10.95 -13.88
C GLN A 480 16.24 -10.92 -13.27
N LEU A 481 16.84 -12.08 -13.03
CA LEU A 481 18.21 -12.18 -12.53
C LEU A 481 19.21 -11.58 -13.55
N THR A 482 19.02 -11.85 -14.84
CA THR A 482 19.83 -11.28 -15.91
C THR A 482 19.71 -9.75 -15.97
N LYS A 483 18.49 -9.21 -15.87
CA LYS A 483 18.25 -7.75 -15.82
C LYS A 483 18.93 -7.11 -14.60
N SER A 484 18.79 -7.73 -13.44
CA SER A 484 19.43 -7.25 -12.20
C SER A 484 20.95 -7.25 -12.32
N ARG A 485 21.54 -8.33 -12.87
CA ARG A 485 23.00 -8.42 -13.10
C ARG A 485 23.50 -7.35 -14.08
N ASN A 486 22.80 -7.10 -15.18
CA ASN A 486 23.16 -6.07 -16.15
C ASN A 486 23.10 -4.67 -15.49
N LYS A 487 22.10 -4.40 -14.68
CA LYS A 487 21.99 -3.14 -13.92
C LYS A 487 23.12 -3.01 -12.89
N LEU A 488 23.42 -4.07 -12.15
CA LEU A 488 24.52 -4.10 -11.19
C LEU A 488 25.87 -3.82 -11.87
N LYS A 489 26.12 -4.42 -13.01
CA LYS A 489 27.32 -4.20 -13.84
C LYS A 489 27.41 -2.72 -14.25
N HIS A 490 26.35 -2.15 -14.79
CA HIS A 490 26.31 -0.74 -15.19
C HIS A 490 26.65 0.18 -14.01
N ILE A 491 26.05 -0.03 -12.83
CA ILE A 491 26.35 0.74 -11.63
C ILE A 491 27.83 0.62 -11.26
N SER A 492 28.37 -0.60 -11.26
CA SER A 492 29.78 -0.88 -10.94
C SER A 492 30.76 -0.13 -11.86
N GLU A 493 30.41 0.02 -13.13
CA GLU A 493 31.24 0.66 -14.13
C GLU A 493 31.23 2.19 -14.05
N CYS A 494 30.14 2.79 -13.56
CA CYS A 494 30.00 4.26 -13.66
C CYS A 494 29.87 5.00 -12.31
N TYR A 495 29.64 4.32 -11.17
CA TYR A 495 29.28 5.04 -9.93
C TYR A 495 30.31 6.07 -9.42
N LYS A 496 31.60 5.86 -9.73
CA LYS A 496 32.67 6.79 -9.29
C LYS A 496 32.78 8.01 -10.19
N ASP A 497 32.53 7.83 -11.48
CA ASP A 497 32.81 8.81 -12.52
C ASP A 497 31.51 9.41 -13.11
N LYS A 498 30.35 9.12 -12.50
CA LYS A 498 29.07 9.66 -12.97
C LYS A 498 29.04 11.17 -12.83
N GLU A 499 28.93 11.83 -13.97
CA GLU A 499 28.64 13.26 -14.07
C GLU A 499 27.13 13.46 -14.21
N PHE A 500 26.55 14.40 -13.46
CA PHE A 500 25.13 14.70 -13.48
C PHE A 500 24.83 15.94 -14.30
N TRP A 501 25.72 16.97 -14.25
CA TRP A 501 25.66 18.21 -15.06
C TRP A 501 27.02 18.89 -15.20
#